data_cfd0fe87c2f9b685b519ed9648369f15
#
_entry.id   cfd0fe87c2f9b685b519ed9648369f15
#
_cell.length_a   1.000
_cell.length_b   1.000
_cell.length_c   1.000
_cell.angle_alpha   90.00
_cell.angle_beta   90.00
_cell.angle_gamma   90.00
#
_symmetry.space_group_name_H-M   'P 1'
#
loop_
_entity.id
_entity.type
_entity.pdbx_description
1 polymer ?
#
loop_
_entity_poly.entity_id
_entity_poly.type
_entity_poly.pdbx_seq_one_letter_code
_entity_poly.pdbx_strand_id
1 'polypeptide(L)'
;MQKMTKRTSKKSDLKAFAKLDSAALLDRLKTSTAGLRREEATRRLEDYGPNIIENHQLTAWYVILWHAFRNPFSLVLAFLAVVSVLTAEYEPALYICLMIIVSAAVSFIQEYKSQKASDALREMIENTTYVKRENEYHEIPMDEIVPGDIIKLQTGDMIPADAILLQSKDLFINQASLTGESFPVEKKVPEKNETVAQKWDQRSVMDIPNVLFMGTDVLSGSGEIVIIKTGKATMFGDIAKQSSSAAKIQSSFDKGINQISRLMLMMVATLFPIVFFINWFTKGSAFDAFFFAIAVAVGLTPEMLPMIVNTNLAKGAVALSKKKVIVKELAAIQNLGAMDILCTDKTGTLTEDRVVMMTYVDAKGKKQEDVLNAAFINAYFQTGWKNLMDIAVIQYFEKGVRNLDHEQMEKVD
;
A
#
# COMPACT_ATOMS: atom_id res chain seq x y z
N MET A 1 21.34 -10.09 -16.04
CA MET A 1 21.50 -11.49 -15.65
C MET A 1 21.43 -11.72 -14.13
N GLN A 2 22.04 -10.93 -13.27
CA GLN A 2 21.98 -11.09 -11.80
C GLN A 2 20.58 -10.91 -11.17
N LYS A 3 19.66 -10.13 -11.78
CA LYS A 3 18.27 -9.97 -11.27
C LYS A 3 17.37 -11.19 -11.53
N MET A 4 17.63 -11.96 -12.58
CA MET A 4 16.86 -13.18 -12.87
C MET A 4 17.23 -14.34 -11.94
N THR A 5 18.49 -14.45 -11.53
CA THR A 5 18.97 -15.50 -10.62
C THR A 5 18.43 -15.37 -9.20
N LYS A 6 18.22 -14.13 -8.68
CA LYS A 6 17.60 -13.92 -7.36
C LYS A 6 16.10 -14.28 -7.31
N ARG A 7 15.39 -14.15 -8.44
CA ARG A 7 13.94 -14.45 -8.53
C ARG A 7 13.66 -15.94 -8.57
N THR A 8 14.52 -16.71 -9.24
CA THR A 8 14.50 -18.18 -9.23
C THR A 8 14.79 -18.74 -7.85
N SER A 9 15.70 -18.14 -7.08
CA SER A 9 16.02 -18.55 -5.70
C SER A 9 14.81 -18.42 -4.75
N LYS A 10 14.10 -17.29 -4.74
CA LYS A 10 12.98 -17.05 -3.81
C LYS A 10 11.76 -17.96 -4.06
N LYS A 11 11.44 -18.22 -5.33
CA LYS A 11 10.36 -19.15 -5.70
C LYS A 11 10.73 -20.60 -5.39
N SER A 12 12.00 -20.96 -5.54
CA SER A 12 12.49 -22.30 -5.20
C SER A 12 12.43 -22.56 -3.70
N ASP A 13 12.64 -21.55 -2.87
CA ASP A 13 12.57 -21.67 -1.41
C ASP A 13 11.15 -22.01 -0.94
N LEU A 14 10.11 -21.30 -1.40
CA LEU A 14 8.71 -21.58 -1.04
C LEU A 14 8.30 -22.99 -1.47
N LYS A 15 8.69 -23.42 -2.68
CA LYS A 15 8.45 -24.80 -3.14
C LYS A 15 9.14 -25.83 -2.25
N ALA A 16 10.35 -25.53 -1.80
CA ALA A 16 11.09 -26.43 -0.91
C ALA A 16 10.42 -26.58 0.46
N PHE A 17 9.89 -25.49 1.01
CA PHE A 17 9.11 -25.51 2.26
C PHE A 17 7.77 -26.22 2.09
N ALA A 18 7.08 -25.99 0.97
CA ALA A 18 5.78 -26.61 0.69
C ALA A 18 5.81 -28.14 0.64
N LYS A 19 6.98 -28.73 0.29
CA LYS A 19 7.19 -30.18 0.20
C LYS A 19 7.44 -30.85 1.55
N LEU A 20 7.74 -30.06 2.58
CA LEU A 20 8.01 -30.60 3.91
C LEU A 20 6.70 -30.98 4.61
N ASP A 21 6.74 -32.01 5.43
CA ASP A 21 5.66 -32.28 6.36
C ASP A 21 5.67 -31.24 7.50
N SER A 22 4.57 -31.13 8.25
CA SER A 22 4.42 -30.11 9.28
C SER A 22 5.53 -30.20 10.35
N ALA A 23 5.99 -31.40 10.71
CA ALA A 23 7.05 -31.55 11.73
C ALA A 23 8.41 -31.07 11.21
N ALA A 24 8.83 -31.52 10.02
CA ALA A 24 10.06 -31.06 9.39
C ALA A 24 10.05 -29.56 9.04
N LEU A 25 8.87 -29.04 8.69
CA LEU A 25 8.67 -27.61 8.42
C LEU A 25 8.90 -26.76 9.69
N LEU A 26 8.28 -27.16 10.81
CA LEU A 26 8.44 -26.48 12.09
C LEU A 26 9.88 -26.55 12.61
N ASP A 27 10.53 -27.73 12.48
CA ASP A 27 11.94 -27.92 12.87
C ASP A 27 12.86 -26.99 12.04
N ARG A 28 12.68 -26.97 10.73
CA ARG A 28 13.46 -26.10 9.83
C ARG A 28 13.31 -24.62 10.14
N LEU A 29 12.13 -24.20 10.60
CA LEU A 29 11.84 -22.83 11.04
C LEU A 29 12.23 -22.58 12.50
N LYS A 30 12.72 -23.59 13.20
CA LYS A 30 13.05 -23.52 14.64
C LYS A 30 11.87 -22.98 15.46
N THR A 31 10.69 -23.52 15.21
CA THR A 31 9.45 -23.24 15.92
C THR A 31 8.76 -24.55 16.31
N SER A 32 7.68 -24.47 17.06
CA SER A 32 6.92 -25.64 17.51
C SER A 32 5.42 -25.42 17.34
N THR A 33 4.60 -26.44 17.54
CA THR A 33 3.13 -26.32 17.53
C THR A 33 2.59 -25.38 18.63
N ALA A 34 3.39 -25.06 19.65
CA ALA A 34 3.09 -24.05 20.68
C ALA A 34 3.39 -22.62 20.20
N GLY A 35 3.97 -22.43 19.00
CA GLY A 35 4.45 -21.16 18.49
C GLY A 35 5.84 -20.77 19.01
N LEU A 36 6.27 -19.58 18.67
CA LEU A 36 7.53 -18.99 19.12
C LEU A 36 7.44 -18.52 20.58
N ARG A 37 8.59 -18.47 21.26
CA ARG A 37 8.71 -17.71 22.51
C ARG A 37 8.78 -16.22 22.22
N ARG A 38 8.28 -15.39 23.14
CA ARG A 38 8.27 -13.92 22.97
C ARG A 38 9.66 -13.34 22.72
N GLU A 39 10.65 -13.80 23.47
CA GLU A 39 12.05 -13.36 23.30
C GLU A 39 12.61 -13.68 21.91
N GLU A 40 12.32 -14.88 21.40
CA GLU A 40 12.75 -15.29 20.07
C GLU A 40 12.02 -14.51 18.96
N ALA A 41 10.73 -14.20 19.15
CA ALA A 41 9.97 -13.38 18.23
C ALA A 41 10.52 -11.95 18.16
N THR A 42 10.85 -11.34 19.29
CA THR A 42 11.49 -10.02 19.37
C THR A 42 12.84 -10.01 18.66
N ARG A 43 13.68 -11.01 18.92
CA ARG A 43 14.97 -11.15 18.23
C ARG A 43 14.82 -11.30 16.74
N ARG A 44 13.85 -12.11 16.28
CA ARG A 44 13.57 -12.25 14.84
C ARG A 44 13.06 -10.97 14.23
N LEU A 45 12.27 -10.18 14.96
CA LEU A 45 11.81 -8.87 14.49
C LEU A 45 13.00 -7.91 14.28
N GLU A 46 14.01 -7.96 15.14
CA GLU A 46 15.27 -7.20 14.96
C GLU A 46 16.07 -7.71 13.74
N ASP A 47 16.18 -9.04 13.56
CA ASP A 47 16.97 -9.67 12.50
C ASP A 47 16.32 -9.51 11.10
N TYR A 48 15.01 -9.74 10.99
CA TYR A 48 14.27 -9.73 9.71
C TYR A 48 13.64 -8.36 9.41
N GLY A 49 13.48 -7.51 10.42
CA GLY A 49 12.76 -6.25 10.35
C GLY A 49 11.24 -6.42 10.32
N PRO A 50 10.48 -5.31 10.40
CA PRO A 50 9.03 -5.33 10.41
C PRO A 50 8.45 -5.87 9.08
N ASN A 51 7.27 -6.50 9.18
CA ASN A 51 6.55 -7.07 8.03
C ASN A 51 5.85 -5.97 7.21
N ILE A 52 6.63 -5.05 6.66
CA ILE A 52 6.16 -3.94 5.83
C ILE A 52 6.86 -3.96 4.47
N ILE A 53 6.12 -3.57 3.42
CA ILE A 53 6.64 -3.56 2.05
C ILE A 53 7.37 -2.24 1.76
N GLU A 54 6.77 -1.12 2.16
CA GLU A 54 7.37 0.21 2.04
C GLU A 54 7.77 0.74 3.41
N ASN A 55 9.05 1.05 3.58
CA ASN A 55 9.51 1.80 4.74
C ASN A 55 9.10 3.26 4.56
N HIS A 56 7.93 3.63 5.02
CA HIS A 56 7.63 5.02 5.28
C HIS A 56 8.25 5.40 6.63
N GLN A 57 9.54 5.77 6.59
CA GLN A 57 10.15 6.39 7.77
C GLN A 57 9.45 7.71 8.01
N LEU A 58 8.86 7.86 9.19
CA LEU A 58 8.38 9.15 9.67
C LEU A 58 9.53 10.14 9.53
N THR A 59 9.33 11.16 8.72
CA THR A 59 10.37 12.18 8.54
C THR A 59 10.55 12.89 9.87
N ALA A 60 11.71 12.74 10.49
CA ALA A 60 11.97 13.33 11.78
C ALA A 60 11.83 14.87 11.71
N TRP A 61 11.26 15.48 12.74
CA TRP A 61 10.97 16.92 12.76
C TRP A 61 12.19 17.81 12.45
N TYR A 62 13.39 17.37 12.82
CA TYR A 62 14.63 18.11 12.53
C TYR A 62 15.00 18.06 11.03
N VAL A 63 14.59 17.01 10.31
CA VAL A 63 14.77 16.91 8.85
C VAL A 63 13.84 17.90 8.16
N ILE A 64 12.59 18.00 8.62
CA ILE A 64 11.62 18.98 8.10
C ILE A 64 12.15 20.40 8.34
N LEU A 65 12.67 20.67 9.54
CA LEU A 65 13.27 21.96 9.87
C LEU A 65 14.49 22.28 8.99
N TRP A 66 15.34 21.27 8.75
CA TRP A 66 16.49 21.43 7.86
C TRP A 66 16.06 21.75 6.42
N HIS A 67 15.02 21.08 5.92
CA HIS A 67 14.46 21.38 4.61
C HIS A 67 13.88 22.79 4.50
N ALA A 68 13.23 23.29 5.55
CA ALA A 68 12.73 24.66 5.59
C ALA A 68 13.84 25.72 5.45
N PHE A 69 15.02 25.46 6.05
CA PHE A 69 16.19 26.35 5.89
C PHE A 69 16.89 26.17 4.53
N ARG A 70 16.81 25.00 3.92
CA ARG A 70 17.46 24.74 2.63
C ARG A 70 16.62 25.17 1.41
N ASN A 71 15.52 25.84 1.62
CA ASN A 71 14.75 26.46 0.54
C ASN A 71 15.65 27.45 -0.23
N PRO A 72 15.64 27.46 -1.60
CA PRO A 72 16.43 28.38 -2.40
C PRO A 72 16.32 29.85 -1.99
N PHE A 73 15.11 30.27 -1.56
CA PHE A 73 14.87 31.59 -1.03
C PHE A 73 15.64 31.87 0.26
N SER A 74 15.57 31.00 1.24
CA SER A 74 16.31 31.13 2.50
C SER A 74 17.82 31.17 2.26
N LEU A 75 18.33 30.44 1.26
CA LEU A 75 19.75 30.50 0.86
C LEU A 75 20.15 31.85 0.28
N VAL A 76 19.31 32.46 -0.56
CA VAL A 76 19.57 33.80 -1.11
C VAL A 76 19.57 34.86 0.01
N LEU A 77 18.57 34.78 0.92
CA LEU A 77 18.52 35.68 2.08
C LEU A 77 19.74 35.45 3.01
N ALA A 78 20.17 34.23 3.24
CA ALA A 78 21.36 33.94 4.04
C ALA A 78 22.64 34.49 3.41
N PHE A 79 22.77 34.38 2.08
CA PHE A 79 23.86 35.04 1.35
C PHE A 79 23.87 36.55 1.54
N LEU A 80 22.69 37.16 1.45
CA LEU A 80 22.55 38.61 1.67
C LEU A 80 22.87 39.01 3.10
N ALA A 81 22.42 38.24 4.10
CA ALA A 81 22.76 38.53 5.49
C ALA A 81 24.29 38.50 5.71
N VAL A 82 24.98 37.52 5.09
CA VAL A 82 26.44 37.45 5.14
C VAL A 82 27.10 38.69 4.49
N VAL A 83 26.62 39.11 3.31
CA VAL A 83 27.13 40.30 2.63
C VAL A 83 26.88 41.55 3.47
N SER A 84 25.70 41.72 4.06
CA SER A 84 25.38 42.85 4.96
C SER A 84 26.31 42.90 6.18
N VAL A 85 26.63 41.74 6.79
CA VAL A 85 27.58 41.71 7.90
C VAL A 85 29.00 42.08 7.45
N LEU A 86 29.45 41.63 6.28
CA LEU A 86 30.77 41.93 5.73
C LEU A 86 30.94 43.38 5.36
N THR A 87 29.84 44.06 5.02
CA THR A 87 29.80 45.55 4.76
C THR A 87 29.63 46.38 6.00
N ALA A 88 29.59 45.76 7.20
CA ALA A 88 29.34 46.40 8.49
C ALA A 88 27.94 47.05 8.63
N GLU A 89 26.98 46.65 7.78
CA GLU A 89 25.58 47.07 7.85
C GLU A 89 24.77 46.10 8.73
N TYR A 90 24.83 46.28 10.05
CA TYR A 90 24.24 45.32 10.99
C TYR A 90 22.71 45.42 11.08
N GLU A 91 22.12 46.58 10.86
CA GLU A 91 20.67 46.75 10.88
C GLU A 91 19.94 45.93 9.77
N PRO A 92 20.31 46.08 8.47
CA PRO A 92 19.76 45.23 7.43
C PRO A 92 19.99 43.76 7.64
N ALA A 93 21.20 43.37 8.12
CA ALA A 93 21.51 41.99 8.42
C ALA A 93 20.56 41.39 9.47
N LEU A 94 20.22 42.13 10.52
CA LEU A 94 19.28 41.73 11.56
C LEU A 94 17.87 41.48 10.99
N TYR A 95 17.38 42.39 10.16
CA TYR A 95 16.06 42.26 9.52
C TYR A 95 16.01 41.03 8.60
N ILE A 96 17.05 40.80 7.81
CA ILE A 96 17.15 39.63 6.92
C ILE A 96 17.15 38.34 7.74
N CYS A 97 17.94 38.28 8.81
CA CYS A 97 17.96 37.13 9.71
C CYS A 97 16.58 36.84 10.33
N LEU A 98 15.88 37.90 10.77
CA LEU A 98 14.55 37.75 11.29
C LEU A 98 13.56 37.20 10.24
N MET A 99 13.64 37.72 9.01
CA MET A 99 12.84 37.21 7.87
C MET A 99 13.11 35.72 7.58
N ILE A 100 14.37 35.29 7.61
CA ILE A 100 14.73 33.87 7.43
C ILE A 100 14.08 33.03 8.51
N ILE A 101 14.18 33.44 9.78
CA ILE A 101 13.60 32.73 10.91
C ILE A 101 12.09 32.62 10.79
N VAL A 102 11.41 33.72 10.45
CA VAL A 102 9.94 33.74 10.29
C VAL A 102 9.51 32.85 9.11
N SER A 103 10.18 32.98 7.95
CA SER A 103 9.90 32.14 6.77
C SER A 103 10.11 30.66 7.06
N ALA A 104 11.23 30.29 7.68
CA ALA A 104 11.53 28.92 8.07
C ALA A 104 10.53 28.38 9.10
N ALA A 105 10.11 29.19 10.06
CA ALA A 105 9.10 28.79 11.06
C ALA A 105 7.73 28.55 10.41
N VAL A 106 7.29 29.40 9.50
CA VAL A 106 6.03 29.22 8.77
C VAL A 106 6.07 27.95 7.91
N SER A 107 7.14 27.76 7.14
CA SER A 107 7.33 26.57 6.31
C SER A 107 7.38 25.29 7.15
N PHE A 108 8.09 25.30 8.27
CA PHE A 108 8.16 24.18 9.19
C PHE A 108 6.78 23.82 9.78
N ILE A 109 6.04 24.81 10.29
CA ILE A 109 4.72 24.57 10.90
C ILE A 109 3.76 23.96 9.87
N GLN A 110 3.81 24.43 8.63
CA GLN A 110 2.94 23.95 7.56
C GLN A 110 3.29 22.52 7.15
N GLU A 111 4.56 22.24 6.92
CA GLU A 111 5.02 20.90 6.51
C GLU A 111 4.81 19.88 7.65
N TYR A 112 5.09 20.26 8.88
CA TYR A 112 4.84 19.43 10.07
C TYR A 112 3.33 19.11 10.24
N LYS A 113 2.44 20.08 10.07
CA LYS A 113 1.00 19.84 10.14
C LYS A 113 0.50 18.96 9.00
N SER A 114 1.02 19.15 7.79
CA SER A 114 0.67 18.32 6.61
C SER A 114 1.11 16.87 6.82
N GLN A 115 2.34 16.68 7.29
CA GLN A 115 2.88 15.35 7.61
C GLN A 115 2.04 14.66 8.69
N LYS A 116 1.79 15.33 9.80
CA LYS A 116 1.00 14.78 10.91
C LYS A 116 -0.43 14.40 10.48
N ALA A 117 -1.06 15.19 9.62
CA ALA A 117 -2.38 14.86 9.08
C ALA A 117 -2.33 13.62 8.16
N SER A 118 -1.27 13.47 7.37
CA SER A 118 -1.06 12.28 6.54
C SER A 118 -0.82 11.03 7.39
N ASP A 119 -0.03 11.15 8.45
CA ASP A 119 0.28 10.04 9.36
C ASP A 119 -0.96 9.59 10.15
N ALA A 120 -1.76 10.53 10.67
CA ALA A 120 -3.00 10.22 11.37
C ALA A 120 -4.04 9.48 10.50
N LEU A 121 -4.07 9.75 9.19
CA LEU A 121 -4.92 8.99 8.26
C LEU A 121 -4.44 7.55 8.08
N ARG A 122 -3.17 7.28 8.24
CA ARG A 122 -2.56 5.95 8.13
C ARG A 122 -2.73 5.14 9.41
N GLU A 123 -2.55 5.74 10.57
CA GLU A 123 -2.76 5.10 11.88
C GLU A 123 -4.21 4.62 12.09
N MET A 124 -5.16 5.18 11.35
CA MET A 124 -6.57 4.72 11.38
C MET A 124 -6.78 3.32 10.76
N ILE A 125 -5.77 2.73 10.11
CA ILE A 125 -5.83 1.42 9.45
C ILE A 125 -4.73 0.53 10.05
N GLU A 126 -4.82 0.22 11.33
CA GLU A 126 -4.02 -0.83 11.94
C GLU A 126 -4.70 -2.18 11.65
N ASN A 127 -4.05 -3.01 10.82
CA ASN A 127 -4.47 -4.38 10.62
C ASN A 127 -3.80 -5.26 11.68
N THR A 128 -4.61 -5.96 12.45
CA THR A 128 -4.15 -6.94 13.46
C THR A 128 -4.37 -8.37 13.00
N THR A 129 -3.72 -9.32 13.62
CA THR A 129 -3.91 -10.76 13.40
C THR A 129 -3.65 -11.57 14.66
N TYR A 130 -4.23 -12.78 14.73
CA TYR A 130 -4.08 -13.69 15.87
C TYR A 130 -2.91 -14.63 15.70
N VAL A 131 -1.83 -14.38 16.42
CA VAL A 131 -0.59 -15.16 16.40
C VAL A 131 -0.50 -16.05 17.62
N LYS A 132 -0.13 -17.32 17.42
CA LYS A 132 0.13 -18.27 18.49
C LYS A 132 1.57 -18.16 18.97
N ARG A 133 1.77 -17.71 20.20
CA ARG A 133 3.06 -17.66 20.88
C ARG A 133 2.91 -18.28 22.28
N GLU A 134 3.84 -19.11 22.70
CA GLU A 134 3.82 -19.79 24.01
C GLU A 134 2.51 -20.55 24.31
N ASN A 135 1.95 -21.19 23.27
CA ASN A 135 0.69 -21.94 23.28
C ASN A 135 -0.59 -21.12 23.49
N GLU A 136 -0.50 -19.78 23.45
CA GLU A 136 -1.64 -18.85 23.55
C GLU A 136 -1.76 -18.02 22.27
N TYR A 137 -2.99 -17.64 21.92
CA TYR A 137 -3.25 -16.73 20.80
C TYR A 137 -3.29 -15.29 21.31
N HIS A 138 -2.45 -14.45 20.72
CA HIS A 138 -2.39 -13.02 20.97
C HIS A 138 -2.73 -12.26 19.72
N GLU A 139 -3.52 -11.20 19.86
CA GLU A 139 -3.74 -10.24 18.79
C GLU A 139 -2.55 -9.29 18.74
N ILE A 140 -1.86 -9.25 17.60
CA ILE A 140 -0.72 -8.36 17.38
C ILE A 140 -0.86 -7.61 16.06
N PRO A 141 -0.23 -6.43 15.91
CA PRO A 141 -0.11 -5.73 14.65
C PRO A 141 0.55 -6.61 13.58
N MET A 142 0.06 -6.52 12.32
CA MET A 142 0.61 -7.34 11.22
C MET A 142 2.06 -7.03 10.89
N ASP A 143 2.55 -5.86 11.25
CA ASP A 143 3.95 -5.45 11.06
C ASP A 143 4.94 -6.11 12.04
N GLU A 144 4.44 -6.64 13.17
CA GLU A 144 5.24 -7.37 14.17
C GLU A 144 5.38 -8.88 13.89
N ILE A 145 4.81 -9.36 12.79
CA ILE A 145 4.87 -10.77 12.38
C ILE A 145 6.27 -11.12 11.91
N VAL A 146 6.76 -12.28 12.34
CA VAL A 146 8.09 -12.79 11.98
C VAL A 146 8.04 -14.20 11.38
N PRO A 147 9.04 -14.61 10.57
CA PRO A 147 9.13 -15.98 10.10
C PRO A 147 9.16 -16.98 11.27
N GLY A 148 8.30 -18.02 11.19
CA GLY A 148 8.10 -19.03 12.23
C GLY A 148 6.91 -18.76 13.15
N ASP A 149 6.24 -17.61 13.06
CA ASP A 149 4.96 -17.38 13.75
C ASP A 149 3.88 -18.29 13.18
N ILE A 150 3.01 -18.79 14.07
CA ILE A 150 1.81 -19.56 13.70
C ILE A 150 0.61 -18.65 13.83
N ILE A 151 -0.19 -18.58 12.75
CA ILE A 151 -1.36 -17.72 12.67
C ILE A 151 -2.61 -18.56 12.44
N LYS A 152 -3.67 -18.23 13.16
CA LYS A 152 -5.00 -18.77 12.92
C LYS A 152 -5.74 -17.88 11.93
N LEU A 153 -6.21 -18.47 10.84
CA LEU A 153 -7.00 -17.81 9.82
C LEU A 153 -8.48 -18.17 9.96
N GLN A 154 -9.31 -17.18 9.79
CA GLN A 154 -10.76 -17.29 9.72
C GLN A 154 -11.29 -16.53 8.50
N THR A 155 -12.54 -16.79 8.17
CA THR A 155 -13.23 -16.07 7.09
C THR A 155 -13.19 -14.56 7.28
N GLY A 156 -12.79 -13.85 6.25
CA GLY A 156 -12.61 -12.39 6.25
C GLY A 156 -11.20 -11.93 6.60
N ASP A 157 -10.33 -12.83 7.07
CA ASP A 157 -8.96 -12.46 7.40
C ASP A 157 -8.11 -12.27 6.14
N MET A 158 -7.26 -11.27 6.17
CA MET A 158 -6.19 -11.08 5.19
C MET A 158 -4.96 -11.88 5.59
N ILE A 159 -4.33 -12.56 4.64
CA ILE A 159 -3.09 -13.29 4.86
C ILE A 159 -1.93 -12.27 4.99
N PRO A 160 -1.30 -12.18 6.17
CA PRO A 160 -0.40 -11.08 6.48
C PRO A 160 1.00 -11.22 5.89
N ALA A 161 1.41 -12.43 5.50
CA ALA A 161 2.75 -12.73 4.97
C ALA A 161 2.74 -14.04 4.17
N ASP A 162 3.81 -14.37 3.45
CA ASP A 162 3.89 -15.66 2.73
C ASP A 162 4.04 -16.81 3.73
N ALA A 163 3.17 -17.80 3.62
CA ALA A 163 3.01 -18.85 4.61
C ALA A 163 2.78 -20.24 3.99
N ILE A 164 2.94 -21.27 4.81
CA ILE A 164 2.57 -22.65 4.51
C ILE A 164 1.46 -23.08 5.46
N LEU A 165 0.49 -23.78 4.91
CA LEU A 165 -0.67 -24.30 5.62
C LEU A 165 -0.26 -25.52 6.47
N LEU A 166 -0.57 -25.47 7.77
CA LEU A 166 -0.36 -26.57 8.72
C LEU A 166 -1.63 -27.41 8.88
N GLN A 167 -2.78 -26.76 8.95
CA GLN A 167 -4.11 -27.37 9.04
C GLN A 167 -5.13 -26.52 8.30
N SER A 168 -6.16 -27.12 7.74
CA SER A 168 -7.28 -26.43 7.10
C SER A 168 -8.59 -27.19 7.24
N LYS A 169 -9.68 -26.42 7.27
CA LYS A 169 -11.04 -26.92 7.15
C LYS A 169 -11.78 -26.04 6.16
N ASP A 170 -12.09 -26.58 4.99
CA ASP A 170 -12.84 -25.93 3.91
C ASP A 170 -12.29 -24.53 3.55
N LEU A 171 -10.96 -24.40 3.50
CA LEU A 171 -10.27 -23.13 3.32
C LEU A 171 -10.23 -22.71 1.85
N PHE A 172 -10.94 -21.64 1.50
CA PHE A 172 -10.94 -21.01 0.19
C PHE A 172 -10.39 -19.60 0.29
N ILE A 173 -9.49 -19.27 -0.64
CA ILE A 173 -8.76 -18.00 -0.65
C ILE A 173 -8.98 -17.28 -1.96
N ASN A 174 -9.21 -15.97 -1.87
CA ASN A 174 -9.19 -15.07 -3.01
C ASN A 174 -7.74 -14.66 -3.31
N GLN A 175 -7.24 -15.06 -4.47
CA GLN A 175 -5.89 -14.70 -4.95
C GLN A 175 -5.92 -13.66 -6.09
N ALA A 176 -7.05 -12.97 -6.31
CA ALA A 176 -7.23 -12.02 -7.39
C ALA A 176 -6.16 -10.91 -7.39
N SER A 177 -5.71 -10.48 -6.21
CA SER A 177 -4.64 -9.47 -6.05
C SER A 177 -3.30 -9.89 -6.67
N LEU A 178 -3.06 -11.18 -6.84
CA LEU A 178 -1.82 -11.73 -7.41
C LEU A 178 -2.00 -12.33 -8.81
N THR A 179 -3.15 -12.92 -9.08
CA THR A 179 -3.43 -13.67 -10.33
C THR A 179 -4.32 -12.90 -11.29
N GLY A 180 -5.12 -11.95 -10.79
CA GLY A 180 -6.19 -11.29 -11.52
C GLY A 180 -7.46 -12.16 -11.67
N GLU A 181 -7.47 -13.39 -11.12
CA GLU A 181 -8.58 -14.34 -11.22
C GLU A 181 -9.45 -14.28 -9.96
N SER A 182 -10.75 -14.02 -10.11
CA SER A 182 -11.69 -13.90 -8.97
C SER A 182 -12.17 -15.24 -8.41
N PHE A 183 -11.88 -16.36 -9.10
CA PHE A 183 -12.33 -17.65 -8.59
C PHE A 183 -11.57 -18.03 -7.31
N PRO A 184 -12.29 -18.41 -6.25
CA PRO A 184 -11.66 -18.89 -5.02
C PRO A 184 -10.82 -20.13 -5.28
N VAL A 185 -9.66 -20.17 -4.64
CA VAL A 185 -8.74 -21.30 -4.72
C VAL A 185 -8.82 -22.09 -3.41
N GLU A 186 -9.17 -23.36 -3.49
CA GLU A 186 -9.14 -24.27 -2.34
C GLU A 186 -7.69 -24.47 -1.87
N LYS A 187 -7.46 -24.28 -0.58
CA LYS A 187 -6.18 -24.53 0.07
C LYS A 187 -6.31 -25.67 1.06
N LYS A 188 -5.44 -26.69 0.86
CA LYS A 188 -5.45 -27.87 1.69
C LYS A 188 -4.04 -28.40 1.96
N VAL A 189 -3.90 -29.04 3.10
CA VAL A 189 -2.68 -29.77 3.43
C VAL A 189 -2.63 -31.01 2.55
N PRO A 190 -1.54 -31.21 1.78
CA PRO A 190 -1.43 -32.39 0.90
C PRO A 190 -1.29 -33.68 1.71
N GLU A 191 -1.94 -34.73 1.23
CA GLU A 191 -1.71 -36.07 1.74
C GLU A 191 -0.26 -36.51 1.46
N LYS A 192 0.31 -37.32 2.38
CA LYS A 192 1.70 -37.82 2.32
C LYS A 192 1.92 -38.79 1.16
N ASN A 193 1.89 -38.30 -0.07
CA ASN A 193 2.21 -39.09 -1.25
C ASN A 193 3.38 -38.48 -2.02
N GLU A 194 4.52 -39.14 -2.09
CA GLU A 194 5.73 -38.72 -2.81
C GLU A 194 5.45 -38.28 -4.28
N THR A 195 4.50 -38.96 -4.94
CA THR A 195 4.11 -38.67 -6.33
C THR A 195 3.51 -37.26 -6.52
N VAL A 196 2.93 -36.68 -5.49
CA VAL A 196 2.34 -35.31 -5.54
C VAL A 196 3.44 -34.25 -5.46
N ALA A 197 4.45 -34.48 -4.63
CA ALA A 197 5.54 -33.52 -4.45
C ALA A 197 6.41 -33.35 -5.71
N GLN A 198 6.59 -34.43 -6.52
CA GLN A 198 7.33 -34.34 -7.80
C GLN A 198 6.58 -33.54 -8.86
N LYS A 199 5.24 -33.57 -8.87
CA LYS A 199 4.41 -32.80 -9.81
C LYS A 199 4.46 -31.29 -9.52
N TRP A 200 4.84 -30.88 -8.31
CA TRP A 200 4.88 -29.46 -7.92
C TRP A 200 6.06 -28.69 -8.51
N ASP A 201 7.13 -29.37 -8.91
CA ASP A 201 8.27 -28.70 -9.56
C ASP A 201 7.87 -28.06 -10.89
N GLN A 202 6.90 -28.63 -11.59
CA GLN A 202 6.40 -28.15 -12.88
C GLN A 202 5.26 -27.13 -12.75
N ARG A 203 4.61 -27.04 -11.57
CA ARG A 203 3.50 -26.11 -11.34
C ARG A 203 3.99 -24.71 -10.96
N SER A 204 3.15 -23.71 -11.21
CA SER A 204 3.36 -22.39 -10.61
C SER A 204 3.30 -22.48 -9.08
N VAL A 205 4.04 -21.63 -8.37
CA VAL A 205 3.98 -21.57 -6.90
C VAL A 205 2.58 -21.20 -6.42
N MET A 206 1.83 -20.43 -7.23
CA MET A 206 0.46 -20.03 -6.95
C MET A 206 -0.54 -21.18 -6.97
N ASP A 207 -0.24 -22.23 -7.73
CA ASP A 207 -1.10 -23.42 -7.89
C ASP A 207 -0.82 -24.49 -6.83
N ILE A 208 0.13 -24.25 -5.93
CA ILE A 208 0.46 -25.20 -4.85
C ILE A 208 -0.59 -25.08 -3.74
N PRO A 209 -1.25 -26.18 -3.37
CA PRO A 209 -2.43 -26.14 -2.50
C PRO A 209 -2.17 -25.70 -1.06
N ASN A 210 -0.95 -25.87 -0.54
CA ASN A 210 -0.60 -25.49 0.83
C ASN A 210 0.21 -24.18 0.94
N VAL A 211 0.41 -23.45 -0.15
CA VAL A 211 1.11 -22.15 -0.14
C VAL A 211 0.10 -21.04 -0.11
N LEU A 212 0.31 -20.08 0.82
CA LEU A 212 -0.49 -18.88 0.97
C LEU A 212 0.39 -17.65 0.78
N PHE A 213 -0.18 -16.58 0.28
CA PHE A 213 0.56 -15.38 -0.09
C PHE A 213 0.04 -14.15 0.63
N MET A 214 0.96 -13.25 0.97
CA MET A 214 0.64 -11.94 1.52
C MET A 214 -0.35 -11.18 0.65
N GLY A 215 -1.35 -10.54 1.27
CA GLY A 215 -2.32 -9.68 0.59
C GLY A 215 -3.41 -10.42 -0.18
N THR A 216 -3.62 -11.70 0.14
CA THR A 216 -4.79 -12.49 -0.29
C THR A 216 -5.75 -12.66 0.87
N ASP A 217 -7.03 -12.89 0.60
CA ASP A 217 -8.10 -12.88 1.59
C ASP A 217 -8.74 -14.26 1.75
N VAL A 218 -9.10 -14.62 2.98
CA VAL A 218 -9.85 -15.84 3.29
C VAL A 218 -11.33 -15.62 3.01
N LEU A 219 -11.86 -16.30 2.00
CA LEU A 219 -13.27 -16.22 1.65
C LEU A 219 -14.13 -17.16 2.48
N SER A 220 -13.61 -18.37 2.76
CA SER A 220 -14.34 -19.35 3.57
C SER A 220 -13.41 -20.30 4.30
N GLY A 221 -13.98 -20.95 5.33
CA GLY A 221 -13.27 -21.94 6.13
C GLY A 221 -12.34 -21.36 7.18
N SER A 222 -11.43 -22.18 7.64
CA SER A 222 -10.43 -21.83 8.65
C SER A 222 -9.14 -22.62 8.44
N GLY A 223 -8.04 -22.11 8.99
CA GLY A 223 -6.77 -22.81 8.93
C GLY A 223 -5.74 -22.30 9.92
N GLU A 224 -4.71 -23.08 10.15
CA GLU A 224 -3.48 -22.65 10.81
C GLU A 224 -2.36 -22.63 9.79
N ILE A 225 -1.61 -21.53 9.77
CA ILE A 225 -0.47 -21.31 8.87
C ILE A 225 0.79 -21.02 9.66
N VAL A 226 1.94 -21.35 9.09
CA VAL A 226 3.24 -20.90 9.59
C VAL A 226 3.88 -19.93 8.61
N ILE A 227 4.34 -18.81 9.12
CA ILE A 227 4.95 -17.75 8.32
C ILE A 227 6.36 -18.16 7.87
N ILE A 228 6.63 -18.00 6.58
CA ILE A 228 7.91 -18.32 5.95
C ILE A 228 8.69 -17.06 5.59
N LYS A 229 8.03 -16.06 5.03
CA LYS A 229 8.67 -14.82 4.58
C LYS A 229 7.79 -13.63 4.90
N THR A 230 8.41 -12.52 5.29
CA THR A 230 7.75 -11.27 5.69
C THR A 230 8.20 -10.09 4.82
N GLY A 231 7.39 -9.06 4.74
CA GLY A 231 7.67 -7.77 4.13
C GLY A 231 8.23 -7.85 2.70
N LYS A 232 9.38 -7.23 2.48
CA LYS A 232 10.05 -7.19 1.16
C LYS A 232 10.51 -8.56 0.64
N ALA A 233 10.53 -9.59 1.47
CA ALA A 233 10.92 -10.93 1.08
C ALA A 233 9.75 -11.75 0.50
N THR A 234 8.51 -11.31 0.66
CA THR A 234 7.30 -11.96 0.16
C THR A 234 7.16 -11.84 -1.37
N MET A 235 6.25 -12.62 -1.95
CA MET A 235 5.89 -12.51 -3.37
C MET A 235 5.31 -11.13 -3.69
N PHE A 236 4.44 -10.62 -2.82
CA PHE A 236 3.85 -9.29 -2.98
C PHE A 236 4.91 -8.18 -2.86
N GLY A 237 5.89 -8.33 -1.96
CA GLY A 237 7.03 -7.43 -1.83
C GLY A 237 7.90 -7.36 -3.09
N ASP A 238 8.06 -8.47 -3.82
CA ASP A 238 8.77 -8.49 -5.10
C ASP A 238 7.99 -7.76 -6.21
N ILE A 239 6.65 -7.86 -6.22
CA ILE A 239 5.78 -7.13 -7.15
C ILE A 239 5.84 -5.63 -6.85
N ALA A 240 5.67 -5.25 -5.60
CA ALA A 240 5.74 -3.86 -5.15
C ALA A 240 7.10 -3.21 -5.50
N LYS A 241 8.21 -3.93 -5.30
CA LYS A 241 9.55 -3.44 -5.68
C LYS A 241 9.71 -3.22 -7.18
N GLN A 242 9.08 -4.03 -8.01
CA GLN A 242 9.09 -3.84 -9.46
C GLN A 242 8.23 -2.65 -9.88
N SER A 243 7.08 -2.47 -9.24
CA SER A 243 6.20 -1.33 -9.46
C SER A 243 6.84 -0.01 -9.01
N SER A 244 7.48 0.02 -7.83
CA SER A 244 8.16 1.22 -7.31
C SER A 244 9.46 1.58 -8.06
N SER A 245 10.07 0.63 -8.76
CA SER A 245 11.25 0.88 -9.61
C SER A 245 10.89 1.36 -11.02
N ALA A 246 9.62 1.33 -11.40
CA ALA A 246 9.14 2.09 -12.56
C ALA A 246 9.34 3.58 -12.23
N ALA A 247 10.21 4.25 -13.00
CA ALA A 247 10.54 5.66 -12.79
C ALA A 247 9.23 6.45 -12.57
N LYS A 248 9.17 7.25 -11.49
CA LYS A 248 8.04 8.17 -11.27
C LYS A 248 7.93 9.03 -12.54
N ILE A 249 6.94 8.71 -13.36
CA ILE A 249 6.65 9.48 -14.57
C ILE A 249 6.17 10.83 -14.08
N GLN A 250 6.94 11.88 -14.38
CA GLN A 250 6.54 13.25 -14.06
C GLN A 250 5.20 13.55 -14.70
N SER A 251 4.23 13.91 -13.89
CA SER A 251 2.91 14.28 -14.36
C SER A 251 2.97 15.55 -15.23
N SER A 252 1.96 15.76 -16.06
CA SER A 252 1.81 17.01 -16.81
C SER A 252 1.75 18.22 -15.88
N PHE A 253 1.22 18.03 -14.69
CA PHE A 253 1.17 19.03 -13.63
C PHE A 253 2.55 19.37 -13.07
N ASP A 254 3.39 18.38 -12.76
CA ASP A 254 4.76 18.60 -12.29
C ASP A 254 5.59 19.36 -13.34
N LYS A 255 5.40 19.00 -14.62
CA LYS A 255 6.01 19.73 -15.76
C LYS A 255 5.53 21.18 -15.81
N GLY A 256 4.24 21.43 -15.57
CA GLY A 256 3.66 22.77 -15.52
C GLY A 256 4.25 23.62 -14.39
N ILE A 257 4.35 23.07 -13.17
CA ILE A 257 4.99 23.75 -12.04
C ILE A 257 6.45 24.08 -12.35
N ASN A 258 7.20 23.13 -12.92
CA ASN A 258 8.59 23.35 -13.29
C ASN A 258 8.74 24.41 -14.41
N GLN A 259 7.78 24.51 -15.35
CA GLN A 259 7.76 25.56 -16.36
C GLN A 259 7.50 26.94 -15.74
N ILE A 260 6.54 27.04 -14.83
CA ILE A 260 6.27 28.30 -14.11
C ILE A 260 7.49 28.72 -13.30
N SER A 261 8.11 27.79 -12.56
CA SER A 261 9.34 28.06 -11.80
C SER A 261 10.49 28.54 -12.69
N ARG A 262 10.67 27.94 -13.88
CA ARG A 262 11.65 28.37 -14.87
C ARG A 262 11.34 29.77 -15.42
N LEU A 263 10.08 30.05 -15.73
CA LEU A 263 9.65 31.35 -16.23
C LEU A 263 9.92 32.45 -15.18
N MET A 264 9.61 32.18 -13.91
CA MET A 264 9.87 33.09 -12.80
C MET A 264 11.38 33.35 -12.63
N LEU A 265 12.20 32.29 -12.72
CA LEU A 265 13.66 32.43 -12.66
C LEU A 265 14.19 33.30 -13.82
N MET A 266 13.64 33.14 -15.03
CA MET A 266 14.00 33.98 -16.17
C MET A 266 13.58 35.45 -15.95
N MET A 267 12.37 35.68 -15.39
CA MET A 267 11.92 37.04 -15.06
C MET A 267 12.87 37.70 -14.06
N VAL A 268 13.21 36.99 -12.98
CA VAL A 268 14.16 37.48 -11.97
C VAL A 268 15.54 37.76 -12.62
N ALA A 269 16.06 36.84 -13.43
CA ALA A 269 17.33 36.98 -14.12
C ALA A 269 17.36 38.17 -15.11
N THR A 270 16.20 38.56 -15.65
CA THR A 270 16.06 39.70 -16.55
C THR A 270 15.84 41.03 -15.78
N LEU A 271 14.97 41.01 -14.79
CA LEU A 271 14.62 42.23 -14.03
C LEU A 271 15.75 42.64 -13.07
N PHE A 272 16.45 41.69 -12.48
CA PHE A 272 17.54 42.00 -11.54
C PHE A 272 18.60 42.93 -12.14
N PRO A 273 19.23 42.67 -13.29
CA PRO A 273 20.21 43.54 -13.87
C PRO A 273 19.59 44.91 -14.29
N ILE A 274 18.38 44.92 -14.80
CA ILE A 274 17.69 46.15 -15.19
C ILE A 274 17.51 47.05 -13.96
N VAL A 275 16.95 46.55 -12.88
CA VAL A 275 16.71 47.28 -11.65
C VAL A 275 18.03 47.70 -11.00
N PHE A 276 19.04 46.82 -11.04
CA PHE A 276 20.39 47.12 -10.54
C PHE A 276 21.02 48.30 -11.27
N PHE A 277 21.06 48.28 -12.60
CA PHE A 277 21.70 49.34 -13.38
C PHE A 277 20.94 50.67 -13.28
N ILE A 278 19.59 50.65 -13.33
CA ILE A 278 18.78 51.86 -13.15
C ILE A 278 19.08 52.49 -11.79
N ASN A 279 19.08 51.72 -10.73
CA ASN A 279 19.31 52.22 -9.39
C ASN A 279 20.76 52.72 -9.18
N TRP A 280 21.74 51.98 -9.75
CA TRP A 280 23.13 52.37 -9.70
C TRP A 280 23.39 53.71 -10.40
N PHE A 281 22.83 53.92 -11.60
CA PHE A 281 22.99 55.16 -12.36
C PHE A 281 22.23 56.34 -11.70
N THR A 282 21.10 56.09 -11.00
CA THR A 282 20.30 57.17 -10.38
C THR A 282 20.80 57.55 -8.99
N LYS A 283 21.27 56.60 -8.19
CA LYS A 283 21.70 56.82 -6.80
C LYS A 283 23.21 56.86 -6.59
N GLY A 284 24.01 56.45 -7.56
CA GLY A 284 25.48 56.47 -7.53
C GLY A 284 26.14 55.42 -6.63
N SER A 285 25.33 54.70 -5.81
CA SER A 285 25.85 53.62 -4.95
C SER A 285 25.55 52.26 -5.56
N ALA A 286 26.58 51.51 -5.94
CA ALA A 286 26.44 50.17 -6.48
C ALA A 286 25.90 49.16 -5.42
N PHE A 287 26.25 49.39 -4.15
CA PHE A 287 25.83 48.55 -3.04
C PHE A 287 24.31 48.69 -2.81
N ASP A 288 23.81 49.90 -2.66
CA ASP A 288 22.37 50.15 -2.46
C ASP A 288 21.55 49.65 -3.64
N ALA A 289 22.06 49.84 -4.86
CA ALA A 289 21.43 49.34 -6.06
C ALA A 289 21.36 47.80 -6.09
N PHE A 290 22.38 47.13 -5.61
CA PHE A 290 22.42 45.67 -5.53
C PHE A 290 21.42 45.12 -4.52
N PHE A 291 21.38 45.68 -3.29
CA PHE A 291 20.41 45.26 -2.28
C PHE A 291 18.95 45.54 -2.71
N PHE A 292 18.72 46.67 -3.33
CA PHE A 292 17.40 47.00 -3.85
C PHE A 292 16.97 46.05 -4.96
N ALA A 293 17.87 45.74 -5.92
CA ALA A 293 17.57 44.80 -6.99
C ALA A 293 17.26 43.40 -6.48
N ILE A 294 17.97 42.95 -5.44
CA ILE A 294 17.67 41.67 -4.81
C ILE A 294 16.35 41.70 -4.05
N ALA A 295 16.05 42.76 -3.30
CA ALA A 295 14.77 42.86 -2.60
C ALA A 295 13.59 42.79 -3.58
N VAL A 296 13.69 43.42 -4.75
CA VAL A 296 12.71 43.32 -5.83
C VAL A 296 12.66 41.90 -6.40
N ALA A 297 13.79 41.26 -6.68
CA ALA A 297 13.87 39.88 -7.18
C ALA A 297 13.21 38.89 -6.24
N VAL A 298 13.47 39.01 -4.94
CA VAL A 298 12.88 38.25 -3.88
C VAL A 298 11.37 38.43 -3.81
N GLY A 299 10.90 39.67 -3.85
CA GLY A 299 9.46 39.97 -3.83
C GLY A 299 8.67 39.44 -5.02
N LEU A 300 9.35 39.17 -6.13
CA LEU A 300 8.75 38.54 -7.33
C LEU A 300 8.72 37.01 -7.30
N THR A 301 9.35 36.39 -6.31
CA THR A 301 9.40 34.92 -6.23
C THR A 301 8.11 34.40 -5.60
N PRO A 302 7.32 33.54 -6.28
CA PRO A 302 6.05 33.03 -5.76
C PRO A 302 6.29 31.90 -4.76
N GLU A 303 6.68 32.20 -3.53
CA GLU A 303 6.93 31.20 -2.48
C GLU A 303 5.69 30.42 -2.07
N MET A 304 4.52 31.05 -2.19
CA MET A 304 3.26 30.48 -1.75
C MET A 304 2.65 29.48 -2.75
N LEU A 305 3.17 29.38 -3.97
CA LEU A 305 2.56 28.55 -5.01
C LEU A 305 2.51 27.06 -4.65
N PRO A 306 3.59 26.40 -4.21
CA PRO A 306 3.54 25.01 -3.80
C PRO A 306 2.57 24.76 -2.64
N MET A 307 2.49 25.68 -1.70
CA MET A 307 1.61 25.60 -0.55
C MET A 307 0.13 25.70 -0.97
N ILE A 308 -0.22 26.66 -1.83
CA ILE A 308 -1.59 26.82 -2.33
C ILE A 308 -2.03 25.56 -3.06
N VAL A 309 -1.15 25.00 -3.88
CA VAL A 309 -1.39 23.75 -4.61
C VAL A 309 -1.63 22.60 -3.65
N ASN A 310 -0.72 22.35 -2.71
CA ASN A 310 -0.85 21.25 -1.74
C ASN A 310 -2.10 21.39 -0.87
N THR A 311 -2.43 22.60 -0.45
CA THR A 311 -3.65 22.85 0.33
C THR A 311 -4.92 22.56 -0.49
N ASN A 312 -4.95 22.94 -1.76
CA ASN A 312 -6.10 22.65 -2.63
C ASN A 312 -6.22 21.17 -2.94
N LEU A 313 -5.10 20.47 -3.16
CA LEU A 313 -5.08 19.01 -3.34
C LEU A 313 -5.57 18.27 -2.09
N ALA A 314 -5.13 18.70 -0.90
CA ALA A 314 -5.60 18.14 0.36
C ALA A 314 -7.11 18.35 0.55
N LYS A 315 -7.65 19.55 0.26
CA LYS A 315 -9.10 19.82 0.28
C LYS A 315 -9.84 18.94 -0.74
N GLY A 316 -9.27 18.75 -1.93
CA GLY A 316 -9.79 17.85 -2.97
C GLY A 316 -9.85 16.39 -2.49
N ALA A 317 -8.80 15.91 -1.85
CA ALA A 317 -8.75 14.56 -1.27
C ALA A 317 -9.84 14.35 -0.21
N VAL A 318 -10.03 15.31 0.69
CA VAL A 318 -11.11 15.26 1.69
C VAL A 318 -12.50 15.29 1.03
N ALA A 319 -12.69 16.06 -0.02
CA ALA A 319 -13.97 16.06 -0.76
C ALA A 319 -14.24 14.73 -1.47
N LEU A 320 -13.22 14.09 -2.03
CA LEU A 320 -13.30 12.77 -2.63
C LEU A 320 -13.56 11.68 -1.58
N SER A 321 -12.94 11.76 -0.40
CA SER A 321 -13.18 10.84 0.72
C SER A 321 -14.65 10.82 1.15
N LYS A 322 -15.33 11.97 1.18
CA LYS A 322 -16.78 12.04 1.42
C LYS A 322 -17.61 11.30 0.36
N LYS A 323 -17.07 11.11 -0.83
CA LYS A 323 -17.65 10.32 -1.91
C LYS A 323 -17.14 8.87 -1.93
N LYS A 324 -16.54 8.39 -0.82
CA LYS A 324 -15.98 7.03 -0.65
C LYS A 324 -14.79 6.74 -1.59
N VAL A 325 -14.07 7.77 -2.02
CA VAL A 325 -12.83 7.64 -2.82
C VAL A 325 -11.64 7.93 -1.93
N ILE A 326 -10.75 6.97 -1.74
CA ILE A 326 -9.52 7.12 -0.96
C ILE A 326 -8.38 7.49 -1.91
N VAL A 327 -7.81 8.67 -1.72
CA VAL A 327 -6.67 9.15 -2.50
C VAL A 327 -5.39 8.78 -1.77
N LYS A 328 -4.57 7.91 -2.36
CA LYS A 328 -3.28 7.48 -1.80
C LYS A 328 -2.15 8.48 -2.11
N GLU A 329 -2.21 9.16 -3.24
CA GLU A 329 -1.22 10.15 -3.68
C GLU A 329 -1.92 11.44 -4.13
N LEU A 330 -1.65 12.57 -3.47
CA LEU A 330 -2.35 13.84 -3.73
C LEU A 330 -2.15 14.34 -5.18
N ALA A 331 -0.97 14.13 -5.75
CA ALA A 331 -0.68 14.49 -7.14
C ALA A 331 -1.58 13.75 -8.16
N ALA A 332 -2.08 12.55 -7.80
CA ALA A 332 -2.96 11.77 -8.66
C ALA A 332 -4.30 12.47 -8.94
N ILE A 333 -4.76 13.36 -8.04
CA ILE A 333 -6.01 14.12 -8.23
C ILE A 333 -5.93 14.98 -9.50
N GLN A 334 -4.78 15.62 -9.74
CA GLN A 334 -4.57 16.44 -10.93
C GLN A 334 -4.51 15.60 -12.20
N ASN A 335 -3.85 14.45 -12.13
CA ASN A 335 -3.76 13.53 -13.26
C ASN A 335 -5.12 12.95 -13.63
N LEU A 336 -5.98 12.67 -12.65
CA LEU A 336 -7.34 12.17 -12.86
C LEU A 336 -8.18 13.16 -13.69
N GLY A 337 -8.01 14.48 -13.49
CA GLY A 337 -8.72 15.50 -14.26
C GLY A 337 -8.18 15.75 -15.66
N ALA A 338 -7.00 15.24 -16.00
CA ALA A 338 -6.31 15.49 -17.28
C ALA A 338 -6.07 14.20 -18.11
N MET A 339 -6.62 13.05 -17.68
CA MET A 339 -6.42 11.81 -18.39
C MET A 339 -7.35 11.69 -19.61
N ASP A 340 -6.79 11.19 -20.70
CA ASP A 340 -7.52 10.86 -21.95
C ASP A 340 -7.78 9.36 -22.06
N ILE A 341 -6.98 8.53 -21.40
CA ILE A 341 -7.04 7.07 -21.46
C ILE A 341 -7.07 6.52 -20.04
N LEU A 342 -8.11 5.75 -19.73
CA LEU A 342 -8.24 5.03 -18.46
C LEU A 342 -8.04 3.53 -18.70
N CYS A 343 -6.96 2.97 -18.14
CA CYS A 343 -6.77 1.52 -18.07
C CYS A 343 -7.29 1.04 -16.72
N THR A 344 -8.29 0.19 -16.72
CA THR A 344 -8.92 -0.34 -15.50
C THR A 344 -8.94 -1.85 -15.54
N ASP A 345 -8.92 -2.47 -14.37
CA ASP A 345 -9.16 -3.90 -14.24
C ASP A 345 -10.66 -4.20 -14.47
N LYS A 346 -10.96 -5.41 -14.94
CA LYS A 346 -12.34 -5.86 -15.16
C LYS A 346 -12.97 -6.29 -13.83
N THR A 347 -12.29 -7.17 -13.10
CA THR A 347 -12.87 -7.92 -11.99
C THR A 347 -12.83 -7.11 -10.70
N GLY A 348 -13.99 -6.96 -10.02
CA GLY A 348 -14.11 -6.16 -8.80
C GLY A 348 -13.98 -4.64 -9.01
N THR A 349 -13.74 -4.18 -10.26
CA THR A 349 -13.62 -2.77 -10.62
C THR A 349 -14.73 -2.34 -11.59
N LEU A 350 -14.82 -2.98 -12.76
CA LEU A 350 -15.91 -2.76 -13.71
C LEU A 350 -17.10 -3.68 -13.46
N THR A 351 -16.85 -4.81 -12.85
CA THR A 351 -17.88 -5.79 -12.47
C THR A 351 -18.03 -5.80 -10.95
N GLU A 352 -19.25 -6.07 -10.48
CA GLU A 352 -19.47 -6.43 -9.09
C GLU A 352 -18.82 -7.79 -8.82
N ASP A 353 -18.18 -7.95 -7.66
CA ASP A 353 -17.65 -9.25 -7.23
C ASP A 353 -18.80 -10.14 -6.72
N ARG A 354 -19.73 -10.42 -7.64
CA ARG A 354 -20.96 -11.13 -7.40
C ARG A 354 -21.30 -12.09 -8.54
N VAL A 355 -21.55 -13.35 -8.20
CA VAL A 355 -22.09 -14.34 -9.12
C VAL A 355 -23.61 -14.24 -9.11
N VAL A 356 -24.23 -14.22 -10.30
CA VAL A 356 -25.67 -14.22 -10.46
C VAL A 356 -26.08 -15.43 -11.28
N MET A 357 -26.96 -16.24 -10.73
CA MET A 357 -27.53 -17.38 -11.46
C MET A 357 -28.50 -16.87 -12.52
N MET A 358 -28.24 -17.20 -13.78
CA MET A 358 -29.07 -16.78 -14.92
C MET A 358 -30.16 -17.81 -15.25
N THR A 359 -29.81 -19.10 -15.18
CA THR A 359 -30.74 -20.17 -15.54
C THR A 359 -30.27 -21.50 -14.95
N TYR A 360 -31.14 -22.49 -14.97
CA TYR A 360 -30.88 -23.88 -14.60
C TYR A 360 -31.46 -24.80 -15.65
N VAL A 361 -30.76 -25.88 -15.97
CA VAL A 361 -31.17 -26.86 -16.99
C VAL A 361 -30.71 -28.27 -16.60
N ASP A 362 -31.42 -29.28 -17.02
CA ASP A 362 -30.99 -30.69 -16.90
C ASP A 362 -29.91 -31.03 -17.93
N ALA A 363 -29.44 -32.27 -17.90
CA ALA A 363 -28.44 -32.78 -18.85
C ALA A 363 -28.91 -32.77 -20.34
N LYS A 364 -30.21 -32.56 -20.59
CA LYS A 364 -30.81 -32.43 -21.92
C LYS A 364 -31.08 -30.97 -22.32
N GLY A 365 -30.66 -30.01 -21.48
CA GLY A 365 -30.86 -28.59 -21.73
C GLY A 365 -32.26 -28.07 -21.41
N LYS A 366 -33.11 -28.85 -20.72
CA LYS A 366 -34.46 -28.44 -20.35
C LYS A 366 -34.50 -27.90 -18.94
N LYS A 367 -35.29 -26.83 -18.70
CA LYS A 367 -35.57 -26.32 -17.36
C LYS A 367 -36.40 -27.34 -16.60
N GLN A 368 -35.88 -27.84 -15.47
CA GLN A 368 -36.58 -28.71 -14.54
C GLN A 368 -36.43 -28.23 -13.11
N GLU A 369 -37.53 -28.08 -12.39
CA GLU A 369 -37.53 -27.56 -11.00
C GLU A 369 -36.76 -28.46 -10.04
N ASP A 370 -36.74 -29.78 -10.28
CA ASP A 370 -36.00 -30.73 -9.45
C ASP A 370 -34.49 -30.44 -9.45
N VAL A 371 -33.94 -29.95 -10.58
CA VAL A 371 -32.51 -29.55 -10.67
C VAL A 371 -32.26 -28.35 -9.79
N LEU A 372 -33.16 -27.34 -9.79
CA LEU A 372 -33.03 -26.16 -8.95
C LEU A 372 -33.19 -26.51 -7.47
N ASN A 373 -34.16 -27.35 -7.14
CA ASN A 373 -34.40 -27.82 -5.76
C ASN A 373 -33.18 -28.56 -5.22
N ALA A 374 -32.62 -29.48 -5.99
CA ALA A 374 -31.39 -30.20 -5.60
C ALA A 374 -30.18 -29.25 -5.42
N ALA A 375 -30.02 -28.30 -6.32
CA ALA A 375 -28.95 -27.29 -6.22
C ALA A 375 -29.16 -26.41 -4.97
N PHE A 376 -30.39 -25.99 -4.67
CA PHE A 376 -30.73 -25.21 -3.47
C PHE A 376 -30.44 -26.00 -2.19
N ILE A 377 -30.88 -27.26 -2.08
CA ILE A 377 -30.63 -28.12 -0.92
C ILE A 377 -29.12 -28.26 -0.70
N ASN A 378 -28.36 -28.55 -1.75
CA ASN A 378 -26.92 -28.68 -1.66
C ASN A 378 -26.25 -27.38 -1.18
N ALA A 379 -26.64 -26.23 -1.75
CA ALA A 379 -26.10 -24.94 -1.36
C ALA A 379 -26.53 -24.52 0.07
N TYR A 380 -27.75 -24.86 0.47
CA TYR A 380 -28.31 -24.50 1.78
C TYR A 380 -27.64 -25.26 2.92
N PHE A 381 -27.46 -26.59 2.76
CA PHE A 381 -26.87 -27.45 3.77
C PHE A 381 -25.36 -27.56 3.72
N GLN A 382 -24.71 -26.86 2.79
CA GLN A 382 -23.24 -26.83 2.77
C GLN A 382 -22.70 -26.25 4.08
N THR A 383 -21.82 -27.03 4.75
CA THR A 383 -21.17 -26.62 5.99
C THR A 383 -20.07 -25.59 5.72
N GLY A 384 -19.96 -24.61 6.61
CA GLY A 384 -19.00 -23.53 6.51
C GLY A 384 -19.57 -22.29 5.79
N TRP A 385 -18.67 -21.44 5.29
CA TRP A 385 -19.08 -20.24 4.54
C TRP A 385 -19.53 -20.65 3.12
N LYS A 386 -20.69 -20.18 2.73
CA LYS A 386 -21.24 -20.44 1.39
C LYS A 386 -20.42 -19.69 0.34
N ASN A 387 -19.98 -20.38 -0.69
CA ASN A 387 -19.28 -19.76 -1.80
C ASN A 387 -20.21 -18.85 -2.64
N LEU A 388 -19.65 -18.03 -3.51
CA LEU A 388 -20.43 -17.08 -4.33
C LEU A 388 -21.47 -17.79 -5.22
N MET A 389 -21.21 -19.03 -5.64
CA MET A 389 -22.17 -19.81 -6.44
C MET A 389 -23.32 -20.31 -5.59
N ASP A 390 -23.07 -20.79 -4.38
CA ASP A 390 -24.13 -21.22 -3.45
C ASP A 390 -25.02 -20.05 -3.07
N ILE A 391 -24.43 -18.89 -2.79
CA ILE A 391 -25.18 -17.66 -2.54
C ILE A 391 -26.06 -17.29 -3.73
N ALA A 392 -25.54 -17.39 -4.95
CA ALA A 392 -26.31 -17.11 -6.16
C ALA A 392 -27.49 -18.06 -6.36
N VAL A 393 -27.31 -19.36 -6.06
CA VAL A 393 -28.37 -20.36 -6.13
C VAL A 393 -29.45 -20.06 -5.09
N ILE A 394 -29.05 -19.81 -3.84
CA ILE A 394 -29.98 -19.48 -2.75
C ILE A 394 -30.79 -18.21 -3.08
N GLN A 395 -30.13 -17.15 -3.49
CA GLN A 395 -30.76 -15.88 -3.87
C GLN A 395 -31.73 -16.04 -5.06
N TYR A 396 -31.37 -16.88 -6.02
CA TYR A 396 -32.24 -17.15 -7.16
C TYR A 396 -33.50 -17.92 -6.74
N PHE A 397 -33.36 -18.89 -5.84
CA PHE A 397 -34.43 -19.68 -5.29
C PHE A 397 -35.40 -18.82 -4.47
N GLU A 398 -34.90 -18.02 -3.53
CA GLU A 398 -35.66 -17.13 -2.67
C GLU A 398 -36.45 -16.06 -3.43
N LYS A 399 -35.83 -15.47 -4.47
CA LYS A 399 -36.52 -14.48 -5.34
C LYS A 399 -37.68 -15.07 -6.12
N GLY A 400 -37.70 -16.37 -6.34
CA GLY A 400 -38.76 -17.08 -7.06
C GLY A 400 -40.01 -17.39 -6.25
N VAL A 401 -40.13 -16.94 -4.98
CA VAL A 401 -41.25 -17.22 -4.05
C VAL A 401 -41.58 -18.72 -4.03
N ARG A 402 -40.61 -19.55 -3.77
CA ARG A 402 -40.75 -21.00 -3.75
C ARG A 402 -40.64 -21.50 -2.30
N ASN A 403 -41.62 -22.23 -1.86
CA ASN A 403 -41.58 -22.88 -0.55
C ASN A 403 -41.15 -24.34 -0.71
N LEU A 404 -39.89 -24.59 -0.37
CA LEU A 404 -39.44 -25.96 -0.08
C LEU A 404 -39.41 -26.08 1.44
N ASP A 405 -40.00 -27.14 1.95
CA ASP A 405 -40.03 -27.41 3.39
C ASP A 405 -38.68 -27.96 3.86
N HIS A 406 -37.65 -27.09 3.75
CA HIS A 406 -36.28 -27.42 4.09
C HIS A 406 -36.04 -27.41 5.61
N GLU A 407 -36.97 -26.84 6.40
CA GLU A 407 -36.87 -26.82 7.86
C GLU A 407 -37.02 -28.22 8.46
N GLN A 408 -37.63 -29.18 7.73
CA GLN A 408 -37.73 -30.57 8.13
C GLN A 408 -36.57 -31.48 7.63
N MET A 409 -35.63 -30.92 6.88
CA MET A 409 -34.47 -31.67 6.36
C MET A 409 -33.28 -31.54 7.28
N GLU A 410 -32.65 -32.65 7.62
CA GLU A 410 -31.45 -32.72 8.44
C GLU A 410 -30.27 -33.15 7.58
N LYS A 411 -29.15 -32.48 7.75
CA LYS A 411 -27.88 -32.89 7.09
C LYS A 411 -27.37 -34.18 7.72
N VAL A 412 -27.21 -35.21 6.93
CA VAL A 412 -26.55 -36.47 7.32
C VAL A 412 -25.14 -36.41 6.74
N ASP A 413 -24.11 -36.33 7.63
CA ASP A 413 -22.69 -36.35 7.24
C ASP A 413 -22.23 -37.79 6.94
#